data_2b4d4d24c73ec7eebac0e6308a7685c5
#
_entry.id   2b4d4d24c73ec7eebac0e6308a7685c5
#
_cell.length_a   1.000
_cell.length_b   1.000
_cell.length_c   1.000
_cell.angle_alpha   90.00
_cell.angle_beta   90.00
_cell.angle_gamma   90.00
#
_symmetry.space_group_name_H-M   'P 1'
#
loop_
_entity.id
_entity.type
_entity.pdbx_description
1 polymer ?
#
loop_
_entity_poly.entity_id
_entity_poly.type
_entity_poly.pdbx_seq_one_letter_code
_entity_poly.pdbx_strand_id
1 'polypeptide(L)'
;MNTRKRLTLIAIVVMFAILVNISKGTNDSIQTTSIVAGYGKEVFEIGSIIYASDFSDHANWIIQFEASEDLPPEERISYSGGVLDLYMPAKGCTAWLNKKLTGAITIAYQVRCPMETINDISIQARDINNFWHCSDPFEFDALLRTGETRYKGNFSSYHEMHGYYASTGGGGRVGNQTTRFRRYPRRAGGKNIPHVALNDKDANPDYLITPGIWHTIQLVAYDGLVQYLMDGRVVYETRYGDDIKVETQKNGEKSATIKTYRRENFPAYNSGYFGFRMVASHHQYRDLKVYRLNPK
;
A
#
# COMPACT_ATOMS: atom_id res chain seq x y z
N MET A 1 54.37 -65.00 -34.68
CA MET A 1 53.56 -65.04 -33.42
C MET A 1 52.91 -63.68 -33.23
N ASN A 2 51.71 -63.52 -33.78
CA ASN A 2 51.02 -62.21 -33.79
C ASN A 2 49.64 -62.41 -33.22
N THR A 3 49.44 -61.92 -32.04
CA THR A 3 48.15 -61.88 -31.36
C THR A 3 47.48 -60.56 -31.63
N ARG A 4 46.47 -60.55 -32.44
CA ARG A 4 45.57 -59.39 -32.69
C ARG A 4 44.59 -59.26 -31.54
N LYS A 5 44.70 -58.16 -30.77
CA LYS A 5 43.71 -57.72 -29.81
C LYS A 5 42.59 -56.99 -30.56
N ARG A 6 41.38 -57.53 -30.51
CA ARG A 6 40.18 -56.85 -30.96
C ARG A 6 39.79 -55.84 -29.89
N LEU A 7 39.75 -54.55 -30.22
CA LEU A 7 39.09 -53.53 -29.42
C LEU A 7 37.61 -53.52 -29.76
N THR A 8 36.79 -53.82 -28.77
CA THR A 8 35.35 -53.64 -28.87
C THR A 8 35.03 -52.21 -28.44
N LEU A 9 34.54 -51.41 -29.40
CA LEU A 9 34.10 -50.04 -29.18
C LEU A 9 32.68 -50.12 -28.59
N ILE A 10 32.53 -49.79 -27.30
CA ILE A 10 31.23 -49.63 -26.65
C ILE A 10 30.81 -48.16 -26.88
N ALA A 11 29.83 -47.97 -27.75
CA ALA A 11 29.20 -46.68 -27.94
C ALA A 11 28.22 -46.45 -26.75
N ILE A 12 28.62 -45.54 -25.84
CA ILE A 12 27.72 -45.06 -24.80
C ILE A 12 26.87 -43.94 -25.44
N VAL A 13 25.61 -44.27 -25.72
CA VAL A 13 24.62 -43.26 -26.07
C VAL A 13 24.21 -42.54 -24.78
N VAL A 14 24.75 -41.37 -24.56
CA VAL A 14 24.30 -40.48 -23.50
C VAL A 14 23.03 -39.79 -23.99
N MET A 15 21.89 -40.27 -23.57
CA MET A 15 20.61 -39.66 -23.78
C MET A 15 20.50 -38.44 -22.84
N PHE A 16 20.79 -37.22 -23.32
CA PHE A 16 20.47 -35.97 -22.62
C PHE A 16 18.96 -35.83 -22.61
N ALA A 17 18.31 -36.21 -21.53
CA ALA A 17 16.96 -35.83 -21.22
C ALA A 17 17.01 -34.32 -20.83
N ILE A 18 16.66 -33.47 -21.79
CA ILE A 18 16.34 -32.09 -21.50
C ILE A 18 15.03 -32.09 -20.69
N LEU A 19 15.16 -32.04 -19.37
CA LEU A 19 14.06 -31.69 -18.49
C LEU A 19 13.74 -30.21 -18.75
N VAL A 20 12.80 -29.97 -19.63
CA VAL A 20 12.10 -28.69 -19.71
C VAL A 20 11.32 -28.60 -18.41
N ASN A 21 11.90 -27.97 -17.41
CA ASN A 21 11.16 -27.45 -16.28
C ASN A 21 10.21 -26.37 -16.82
N ILE A 22 9.02 -26.79 -17.22
CA ILE A 22 7.89 -25.88 -17.31
C ILE A 22 7.66 -25.46 -15.85
N SER A 23 8.29 -24.37 -15.46
CA SER A 23 7.88 -23.59 -14.30
C SER A 23 6.42 -23.24 -14.58
N LYS A 24 5.50 -24.05 -14.04
CA LYS A 24 4.14 -23.61 -13.80
C LYS A 24 4.31 -22.37 -12.96
N GLY A 25 4.12 -21.20 -13.56
CA GLY A 25 3.92 -19.98 -12.84
C GLY A 25 2.84 -20.28 -11.80
N THR A 26 3.26 -20.45 -10.57
CA THR A 26 2.34 -20.47 -9.45
C THR A 26 1.63 -19.13 -9.57
N ASN A 27 0.36 -19.17 -9.95
CA ASN A 27 -0.54 -18.07 -9.69
C ASN A 27 -0.47 -17.85 -8.18
N ASP A 28 0.42 -16.95 -7.73
CA ASP A 28 0.41 -16.38 -6.40
C ASP A 28 -0.82 -15.47 -6.31
N SER A 29 -1.99 -16.06 -6.57
CA SER A 29 -3.24 -15.43 -6.25
C SER A 29 -3.25 -15.28 -4.74
N ILE A 30 -3.33 -14.04 -4.26
CA ILE A 30 -3.56 -13.76 -2.85
C ILE A 30 -4.73 -14.65 -2.42
N GLN A 31 -4.47 -15.66 -1.58
CA GLN A 31 -5.55 -16.46 -0.98
C GLN A 31 -6.22 -15.57 0.06
N THR A 32 -7.29 -14.92 -0.35
CA THR A 32 -7.99 -13.91 0.44
C THR A 32 -8.45 -14.40 1.80
N THR A 33 -8.81 -15.68 1.89
CA THR A 33 -9.23 -16.29 3.17
C THR A 33 -8.12 -16.41 4.20
N SER A 34 -6.84 -16.36 3.78
CA SER A 34 -5.70 -16.49 4.68
C SER A 34 -5.15 -15.15 5.21
N ILE A 35 -5.53 -14.02 4.59
CA ILE A 35 -4.97 -12.71 4.93
C ILE A 35 -5.80 -11.91 5.93
N VAL A 36 -7.10 -12.18 6.07
CA VAL A 36 -7.92 -11.55 7.13
C VAL A 36 -7.63 -12.21 8.47
N ALA A 37 -7.28 -11.39 9.45
CA ALA A 37 -6.91 -11.81 10.81
C ALA A 37 -7.62 -10.95 11.86
N GLY A 38 -7.33 -11.20 13.15
CA GLY A 38 -7.90 -10.46 14.26
C GLY A 38 -9.43 -10.53 14.28
N TYR A 39 -10.06 -9.44 14.62
CA TYR A 39 -11.53 -9.34 14.69
C TYR A 39 -12.24 -9.56 13.34
N GLY A 40 -11.54 -9.39 12.22
CA GLY A 40 -12.12 -9.64 10.89
C GLY A 40 -12.61 -11.08 10.72
N LYS A 41 -11.90 -12.06 11.29
CA LYS A 41 -12.28 -13.47 11.22
C LYS A 41 -13.61 -13.79 11.88
N GLU A 42 -14.03 -12.97 12.83
CA GLU A 42 -15.22 -13.21 13.64
C GLU A 42 -16.46 -12.55 13.06
N VAL A 43 -16.31 -11.41 12.40
CA VAL A 43 -17.46 -10.54 12.05
C VAL A 43 -17.79 -10.49 10.56
N PHE A 44 -16.86 -10.83 9.67
CA PHE A 44 -17.10 -10.83 8.24
C PHE A 44 -16.37 -11.95 7.50
N GLU A 45 -16.83 -12.22 6.29
CA GLU A 45 -16.16 -13.07 5.31
C GLU A 45 -15.84 -12.27 4.05
N ILE A 46 -14.83 -12.73 3.29
CA ILE A 46 -14.47 -12.14 2.01
C ILE A 46 -15.45 -12.60 0.94
N GLY A 47 -16.14 -11.63 0.35
CA GLY A 47 -17.10 -11.84 -0.72
C GLY A 47 -16.49 -11.72 -2.11
N SER A 48 -17.30 -11.24 -3.06
CA SER A 48 -16.89 -11.11 -4.46
C SER A 48 -15.82 -10.05 -4.69
N ILE A 49 -15.00 -10.26 -5.73
CA ILE A 49 -14.12 -9.22 -6.28
C ILE A 49 -14.99 -8.14 -6.93
N ILE A 50 -14.80 -6.89 -6.52
CA ILE A 50 -15.48 -5.71 -7.10
C ILE A 50 -14.57 -4.86 -7.98
N TYR A 51 -13.26 -5.09 -7.88
CA TYR A 51 -12.25 -4.52 -8.77
C TYR A 51 -10.97 -5.35 -8.70
N ALA A 52 -10.33 -5.51 -9.85
CA ALA A 52 -8.97 -6.05 -9.95
C ALA A 52 -8.19 -5.25 -11.00
N SER A 53 -6.88 -5.11 -10.81
CA SER A 53 -5.99 -4.45 -11.76
C SER A 53 -4.70 -5.25 -11.89
N ASP A 54 -4.31 -5.45 -13.13
CA ASP A 54 -2.98 -5.88 -13.54
C ASP A 54 -2.12 -4.69 -14.02
N PHE A 55 -2.59 -3.48 -13.74
CA PHE A 55 -1.98 -2.21 -14.16
C PHE A 55 -1.78 -2.06 -15.67
N SER A 56 -2.49 -2.81 -16.51
CA SER A 56 -2.48 -2.62 -17.96
C SER A 56 -3.34 -1.43 -18.40
N ASP A 57 -4.33 -1.07 -17.59
CA ASP A 57 -5.23 0.07 -17.84
C ASP A 57 -4.76 1.32 -17.09
N HIS A 58 -3.95 2.13 -17.76
CA HIS A 58 -3.39 3.36 -17.22
C HIS A 58 -4.46 4.43 -16.93
N ALA A 59 -5.58 4.42 -17.66
CA ALA A 59 -6.65 5.40 -17.50
C ALA A 59 -7.35 5.30 -16.14
N ASN A 60 -7.23 4.16 -15.47
CA ASN A 60 -7.75 3.98 -14.13
C ASN A 60 -6.87 4.61 -13.03
N TRP A 61 -5.73 5.19 -13.37
CA TRP A 61 -4.81 5.76 -12.39
C TRP A 61 -4.55 7.23 -12.63
N ILE A 62 -4.77 8.03 -11.60
CA ILE A 62 -4.46 9.46 -11.59
C ILE A 62 -3.25 9.67 -10.69
N ILE A 63 -2.15 10.14 -11.27
CA ILE A 63 -0.92 10.38 -10.54
C ILE A 63 -0.77 11.87 -10.26
N GLN A 64 -0.69 12.21 -8.98
CA GLN A 64 -0.40 13.57 -8.52
C GLN A 64 1.05 13.62 -8.04
N PHE A 65 1.86 14.42 -8.70
CA PHE A 65 3.27 14.60 -8.37
C PHE A 65 3.47 15.76 -7.40
N GLU A 66 4.31 15.53 -6.41
CA GLU A 66 4.95 16.61 -5.68
C GLU A 66 5.93 17.32 -6.62
N ALA A 67 5.82 18.64 -6.74
CA ALA A 67 6.63 19.41 -7.67
C ALA A 67 8.12 19.10 -7.50
N SER A 68 8.80 18.78 -8.59
CA SER A 68 10.24 18.49 -8.66
C SER A 68 10.78 18.98 -9.99
N GLU A 69 11.96 19.58 -9.96
CA GLU A 69 12.67 20.07 -11.14
C GLU A 69 13.59 18.96 -11.73
N ASP A 70 13.80 17.87 -11.00
CA ASP A 70 14.90 16.96 -11.26
C ASP A 70 14.64 15.89 -12.32
N LEU A 71 13.39 15.44 -12.49
CA LEU A 71 13.02 14.43 -13.50
C LEU A 71 11.67 14.73 -14.14
N PRO A 72 11.51 14.52 -15.47
CA PRO A 72 10.21 14.55 -16.12
C PRO A 72 9.24 13.54 -15.52
N PRO A 73 7.94 13.84 -15.43
CA PRO A 73 6.95 12.93 -14.86
C PRO A 73 6.93 11.54 -15.53
N GLU A 74 7.07 11.47 -16.83
CA GLU A 74 7.06 10.24 -17.62
C GLU A 74 8.22 9.29 -17.32
N GLU A 75 9.34 9.78 -16.83
CA GLU A 75 10.49 8.96 -16.41
C GLU A 75 10.28 8.30 -15.06
N ARG A 76 9.20 8.65 -14.34
CA ARG A 76 8.91 8.20 -12.98
C ARG A 76 7.85 7.13 -12.90
N ILE A 77 7.19 6.83 -14.01
CA ILE A 77 6.10 5.87 -14.08
C ILE A 77 6.37 4.89 -15.22
N SER A 78 6.23 3.62 -14.92
CA SER A 78 6.07 2.62 -15.96
C SER A 78 4.98 1.61 -15.60
N TYR A 79 4.39 1.03 -16.63
CA TYR A 79 3.36 0.00 -16.54
C TYR A 79 3.81 -1.13 -17.45
N SER A 80 4.35 -2.18 -16.89
CA SER A 80 4.90 -3.29 -17.67
C SER A 80 4.78 -4.60 -16.94
N GLY A 81 4.37 -5.65 -17.64
CA GLY A 81 4.34 -7.00 -17.10
C GLY A 81 3.43 -7.18 -15.86
N GLY A 82 2.32 -6.42 -15.78
CA GLY A 82 1.43 -6.47 -14.63
C GLY A 82 1.95 -5.71 -13.39
N VAL A 83 2.90 -4.81 -13.58
CA VAL A 83 3.52 -4.02 -12.51
C VAL A 83 3.34 -2.52 -12.81
N LEU A 84 2.83 -1.78 -11.83
CA LEU A 84 2.97 -0.33 -11.75
C LEU A 84 4.29 -0.03 -11.04
N ASP A 85 5.20 0.62 -11.74
CA ASP A 85 6.51 1.02 -11.23
C ASP A 85 6.56 2.54 -11.05
N LEU A 86 6.83 2.98 -9.82
CA LEU A 86 6.92 4.40 -9.44
C LEU A 86 8.31 4.69 -8.90
N TYR A 87 9.10 5.43 -9.65
CA TYR A 87 10.44 5.86 -9.26
C TYR A 87 10.45 7.33 -8.88
N MET A 88 10.64 7.63 -7.59
CA MET A 88 10.58 8.98 -7.01
C MET A 88 11.83 9.26 -6.18
N PRO A 89 12.95 9.68 -6.80
CA PRO A 89 14.25 9.76 -6.11
C PRO A 89 14.33 10.87 -5.05
N ALA A 90 13.59 11.96 -5.20
CA ALA A 90 13.72 13.12 -4.33
C ALA A 90 12.40 13.59 -3.72
N LYS A 91 11.35 13.57 -4.49
CA LYS A 91 10.01 14.03 -4.11
C LYS A 91 9.04 12.85 -4.00
N GLY A 92 7.75 13.12 -3.97
CA GLY A 92 6.76 12.09 -3.83
C GLY A 92 5.69 12.16 -4.90
N CYS A 93 4.88 11.10 -4.93
CA CYS A 93 3.64 11.09 -5.68
C CYS A 93 2.54 10.38 -4.92
N THR A 94 1.31 10.60 -5.37
CA THR A 94 0.15 9.81 -4.97
C THR A 94 -0.54 9.30 -6.22
N ALA A 95 -0.67 7.98 -6.33
CA ALA A 95 -1.39 7.30 -7.39
C ALA A 95 -2.78 6.95 -6.89
N TRP A 96 -3.80 7.60 -7.39
CA TRP A 96 -5.20 7.38 -7.05
C TRP A 96 -5.87 6.45 -8.03
N LEU A 97 -6.56 5.44 -7.53
CA LEU A 97 -7.49 4.64 -8.34
C LEU A 97 -8.70 5.51 -8.70
N ASN A 98 -8.91 5.77 -9.99
CA ASN A 98 -10.04 6.52 -10.53
C ASN A 98 -11.34 5.69 -10.52
N LYS A 99 -11.63 5.12 -9.36
CA LYS A 99 -12.86 4.36 -9.12
C LYS A 99 -13.32 4.57 -7.69
N LYS A 100 -14.54 5.08 -7.54
CA LYS A 100 -15.18 5.18 -6.24
C LYS A 100 -15.49 3.78 -5.69
N LEU A 101 -14.98 3.51 -4.50
CA LEU A 101 -15.25 2.29 -3.73
C LEU A 101 -16.31 2.60 -2.68
N THR A 102 -17.26 1.70 -2.48
CA THR A 102 -18.38 1.89 -1.54
C THR A 102 -18.67 0.64 -0.73
N GLY A 103 -19.16 0.85 0.52
CA GLY A 103 -19.54 -0.20 1.45
C GLY A 103 -18.35 -0.84 2.14
N ALA A 104 -18.60 -1.95 2.80
CA ALA A 104 -17.57 -2.73 3.48
C ALA A 104 -16.66 -3.42 2.46
N ILE A 105 -15.36 -3.18 2.55
CA ILE A 105 -14.38 -3.68 1.59
C ILE A 105 -13.07 -4.11 2.24
N THR A 106 -12.35 -4.99 1.56
CA THR A 106 -10.91 -5.17 1.74
C THR A 106 -10.18 -4.95 0.42
N ILE A 107 -9.04 -4.26 0.51
CA ILE A 107 -8.13 -4.00 -0.60
C ILE A 107 -6.86 -4.79 -0.33
N ALA A 108 -6.44 -5.63 -1.27
CA ALA A 108 -5.23 -6.42 -1.16
C ALA A 108 -4.36 -6.22 -2.40
N TYR A 109 -3.04 -6.08 -2.20
CA TYR A 109 -2.07 -5.92 -3.27
C TYR A 109 -0.67 -6.32 -2.79
N GLN A 110 0.25 -6.46 -3.73
CA GLN A 110 1.66 -6.63 -3.40
C GLN A 110 2.47 -5.37 -3.73
N VAL A 111 3.46 -5.08 -2.89
CA VAL A 111 4.40 -3.96 -3.07
C VAL A 111 5.81 -4.41 -2.78
N ARG A 112 6.76 -3.94 -3.57
CA ARG A 112 8.19 -4.12 -3.38
C ARG A 112 8.88 -2.77 -3.42
N CYS A 113 9.84 -2.55 -2.51
CA CYS A 113 10.66 -1.34 -2.48
C CYS A 113 12.12 -1.74 -2.73
N PRO A 114 12.61 -1.72 -3.98
CA PRO A 114 14.01 -1.94 -4.27
C PRO A 114 14.89 -0.89 -3.59
N MET A 115 16.05 -1.30 -3.13
CA MET A 115 17.15 -0.39 -2.80
C MET A 115 18.14 -0.44 -3.96
N GLU A 116 18.41 0.70 -4.54
CA GLU A 116 19.27 0.79 -5.72
C GLU A 116 19.95 2.16 -5.79
N THR A 117 20.98 2.23 -6.60
CA THR A 117 21.62 3.50 -6.94
C THR A 117 21.46 3.71 -8.45
N ILE A 118 20.75 4.77 -8.82
CA ILE A 118 20.54 5.15 -10.21
C ILE A 118 21.08 6.57 -10.39
N ASN A 119 21.99 6.76 -11.33
CA ASN A 119 22.62 8.05 -11.60
C ASN A 119 23.20 8.70 -10.34
N ASP A 120 23.92 7.91 -9.53
CA ASP A 120 24.53 8.32 -8.24
C ASP A 120 23.51 8.70 -7.13
N ILE A 121 22.22 8.51 -7.36
CA ILE A 121 21.18 8.70 -6.36
C ILE A 121 20.90 7.35 -5.66
N SER A 122 21.18 7.28 -4.37
CA SER A 122 20.86 6.11 -3.54
C SER A 122 19.41 6.18 -3.08
N ILE A 123 18.61 5.19 -3.51
CA ILE A 123 17.19 5.07 -3.18
C ILE A 123 17.03 4.15 -1.97
N GLN A 124 16.27 4.60 -1.00
CA GLN A 124 15.98 3.85 0.22
C GLN A 124 14.61 3.17 0.13
N ALA A 125 14.48 1.96 0.69
CA ALA A 125 13.19 1.30 0.85
C ALA A 125 12.42 1.99 1.99
N ARG A 126 11.39 2.77 1.65
CA ARG A 126 10.62 3.58 2.61
C ARG A 126 9.23 3.94 2.11
N ASP A 127 8.37 4.38 3.05
CA ASP A 127 7.12 5.11 2.78
C ASP A 127 6.06 4.36 1.95
N ILE A 128 5.80 3.08 2.26
CA ILE A 128 4.57 2.42 1.81
C ILE A 128 3.39 3.08 2.52
N ASN A 129 2.78 4.06 1.87
CA ASN A 129 1.63 4.79 2.41
C ASN A 129 0.35 4.42 1.67
N ASN A 130 -0.72 4.27 2.42
CA ASN A 130 -2.03 3.85 1.94
C ASN A 130 -3.10 4.83 2.36
N PHE A 131 -3.96 5.19 1.42
CA PHE A 131 -5.19 5.91 1.64
C PHE A 131 -6.37 5.07 1.17
N TRP A 132 -7.45 4.94 1.95
CA TRP A 132 -8.67 4.26 1.50
C TRP A 132 -9.93 4.87 2.09
N HIS A 133 -11.04 4.73 1.36
CA HIS A 133 -12.27 5.47 1.60
C HIS A 133 -12.03 6.97 1.73
N CYS A 134 -11.14 7.51 0.88
CA CYS A 134 -10.76 8.90 0.92
C CYS A 134 -11.65 9.75 0.02
N SER A 135 -11.98 10.96 0.50
CA SER A 135 -12.75 11.95 -0.26
C SER A 135 -12.40 13.36 0.18
N ASP A 136 -12.63 14.33 -0.69
CA ASP A 136 -12.61 15.73 -0.29
C ASP A 136 -13.85 16.05 0.56
N PRO A 137 -13.72 16.84 1.64
CA PRO A 137 -14.84 17.18 2.52
C PRO A 137 -15.89 18.13 1.89
N PHE A 138 -15.54 18.86 0.83
CA PHE A 138 -16.40 19.85 0.20
C PHE A 138 -16.91 19.40 -1.17
N GLU A 139 -16.03 18.77 -1.94
CA GLU A 139 -16.34 18.27 -3.27
C GLU A 139 -15.73 16.88 -3.44
N PHE A 140 -16.53 15.85 -3.24
CA PHE A 140 -16.12 14.47 -3.04
C PHE A 140 -15.00 14.00 -4.00
N ASP A 141 -15.14 14.33 -5.30
CA ASP A 141 -14.24 13.88 -6.36
C ASP A 141 -13.05 14.83 -6.59
N ALA A 142 -12.97 15.97 -5.87
CA ALA A 142 -11.86 16.91 -6.02
C ALA A 142 -10.50 16.28 -5.70
N LEU A 143 -10.50 15.20 -4.91
CA LEU A 143 -9.32 14.42 -4.59
C LEU A 143 -8.62 13.84 -5.84
N LEU A 144 -9.36 13.59 -6.91
CA LEU A 144 -8.84 13.01 -8.16
C LEU A 144 -8.34 14.05 -9.17
N ARG A 145 -8.52 15.33 -8.91
CA ARG A 145 -8.11 16.37 -9.85
C ARG A 145 -6.60 16.55 -9.87
N THR A 146 -6.08 16.85 -11.03
CA THR A 146 -4.69 17.25 -11.26
C THR A 146 -4.60 18.75 -11.62
N GLY A 147 -3.40 19.33 -11.55
CA GLY A 147 -3.17 20.72 -11.90
C GLY A 147 -3.41 21.69 -10.72
N GLU A 148 -4.17 22.76 -10.95
CA GLU A 148 -4.46 23.78 -9.93
C GLU A 148 -5.47 23.32 -8.88
N THR A 149 -5.10 22.35 -8.08
CA THR A 149 -5.95 21.83 -7.01
C THR A 149 -5.26 21.99 -5.66
N ARG A 150 -6.03 21.76 -4.58
CA ARG A 150 -5.45 21.66 -3.24
C ARG A 150 -4.57 20.42 -3.08
N TYR A 151 -4.77 19.37 -3.87
CA TYR A 151 -4.06 18.10 -3.83
C TYR A 151 -2.91 18.10 -4.84
N LYS A 152 -1.68 18.25 -4.34
CA LYS A 152 -0.47 18.50 -5.15
C LYS A 152 0.58 17.40 -4.99
N GLY A 153 0.20 16.17 -4.66
CA GLY A 153 1.16 15.08 -4.46
C GLY A 153 1.96 15.15 -3.17
N ASN A 154 2.14 16.32 -2.56
CA ASN A 154 2.81 16.45 -1.28
C ASN A 154 1.91 15.97 -0.12
N PHE A 155 2.51 15.38 0.90
CA PHE A 155 1.77 14.73 1.98
C PHE A 155 0.83 15.68 2.74
N SER A 156 1.25 16.92 2.95
CA SER A 156 0.46 17.89 3.71
C SER A 156 -0.81 18.35 2.99
N SER A 157 -0.85 18.27 1.66
CA SER A 157 -2.03 18.64 0.89
C SER A 157 -3.23 17.72 1.15
N TYR A 158 -2.98 16.48 1.60
CA TYR A 158 -4.02 15.50 1.92
C TYR A 158 -4.55 15.58 3.36
N HIS A 159 -4.04 16.51 4.19
CA HIS A 159 -4.41 16.58 5.61
C HIS A 159 -5.87 16.99 5.87
N GLU A 160 -6.52 17.61 4.91
CA GLU A 160 -7.92 18.04 5.03
C GLU A 160 -8.92 17.01 4.49
N MET A 161 -8.47 16.00 3.73
CA MET A 161 -9.37 14.97 3.22
C MET A 161 -9.99 14.14 4.35
N HIS A 162 -11.12 13.53 4.11
CA HIS A 162 -11.66 12.44 4.92
C HIS A 162 -11.06 11.11 4.48
N GLY A 163 -11.00 10.11 5.36
CA GLY A 163 -10.56 8.76 5.02
C GLY A 163 -9.64 8.12 6.05
N TYR A 164 -9.18 6.94 5.72
CA TYR A 164 -8.21 6.18 6.52
C TYR A 164 -6.82 6.26 5.91
N TYR A 165 -5.82 6.15 6.75
CA TYR A 165 -4.41 6.16 6.37
C TYR A 165 -3.64 5.14 7.18
N ALA A 166 -2.82 4.35 6.50
CA ALA A 166 -1.82 3.49 7.12
C ALA A 166 -0.49 3.62 6.39
N SER A 167 0.60 3.46 7.11
CA SER A 167 1.93 3.44 6.51
C SER A 167 2.91 2.53 7.22
N THR A 168 3.86 2.04 6.43
CA THR A 168 5.07 1.36 6.88
C THR A 168 6.27 2.00 6.23
N GLY A 169 7.38 2.11 6.98
CA GLY A 169 8.64 2.59 6.45
C GLY A 169 8.84 4.10 6.51
N GLY A 170 8.00 4.85 7.25
CA GLY A 170 8.25 6.24 7.54
C GLY A 170 9.47 6.46 8.45
N GLY A 171 9.78 7.69 8.82
CA GLY A 171 10.84 7.98 9.79
C GLY A 171 11.85 9.03 9.33
N GLY A 172 11.36 10.15 8.84
CA GLY A 172 12.19 11.30 8.50
C GLY A 172 13.25 11.01 7.43
N ARG A 173 14.45 11.54 7.63
CA ARG A 173 15.53 11.47 6.62
C ARG A 173 16.03 10.05 6.34
N VAL A 174 16.09 9.21 7.35
CA VAL A 174 16.61 7.83 7.20
C VAL A 174 15.57 6.91 6.58
N GLY A 175 14.28 7.14 6.87
CA GLY A 175 13.19 6.26 6.44
C GLY A 175 13.18 4.91 7.17
N ASN A 176 12.19 4.10 6.85
CA ASN A 176 12.00 2.71 7.32
C ASN A 176 12.14 2.49 8.83
N GLN A 177 11.62 3.42 9.63
CA GLN A 177 11.73 3.39 11.09
C GLN A 177 10.39 3.36 11.80
N THR A 178 9.29 3.71 11.12
CA THR A 178 8.01 3.91 11.76
C THR A 178 6.87 3.31 10.96
N THR A 179 5.81 2.98 11.67
CA THR A 179 4.50 2.63 11.13
C THR A 179 3.46 3.62 11.66
N ARG A 180 2.35 3.82 10.93
CA ARG A 180 1.28 4.73 11.33
C ARG A 180 -0.08 4.16 10.97
N PHE A 181 -1.08 4.49 11.80
CA PHE A 181 -2.46 4.17 11.53
C PHE A 181 -3.35 5.32 11.98
N ARG A 182 -4.12 5.93 11.06
CA ARG A 182 -4.81 7.19 11.31
C ARG A 182 -6.16 7.25 10.62
N ARG A 183 -7.03 8.08 11.21
CA ARG A 183 -8.26 8.57 10.61
C ARG A 183 -8.09 10.06 10.31
N TYR A 184 -8.30 10.46 9.07
CA TYR A 184 -8.28 11.88 8.66
C TYR A 184 -9.66 12.52 8.81
N PRO A 185 -9.80 13.86 8.91
CA PRO A 185 -8.79 14.87 8.62
C PRO A 185 -7.84 15.15 9.78
N ARG A 186 -6.73 15.81 9.47
CA ARG A 186 -5.75 16.36 10.42
C ARG A 186 -5.75 17.88 10.42
N ARG A 187 -6.36 18.50 9.41
CA ARG A 187 -6.53 19.95 9.25
C ARG A 187 -7.95 20.25 8.83
N ALA A 188 -8.38 21.49 9.14
CA ALA A 188 -9.59 22.09 8.62
C ALA A 188 -9.34 23.58 8.42
N GLY A 189 -9.62 24.10 7.21
CA GLY A 189 -9.36 25.51 6.87
C GLY A 189 -7.90 25.91 7.05
N GLY A 190 -6.96 25.04 6.70
CA GLY A 190 -5.52 25.26 6.81
C GLY A 190 -4.95 25.14 8.24
N LYS A 191 -5.79 24.97 9.26
CA LYS A 191 -5.37 24.87 10.67
C LYS A 191 -5.35 23.42 11.13
N ASN A 192 -4.37 23.08 11.98
CA ASN A 192 -4.35 21.78 12.65
C ASN A 192 -5.58 21.64 13.57
N ILE A 193 -6.22 20.49 13.48
CA ILE A 193 -7.33 20.10 14.36
C ILE A 193 -6.95 18.85 15.15
N PRO A 194 -7.65 18.53 16.24
CA PRO A 194 -7.52 17.24 16.90
C PRO A 194 -7.76 16.13 15.88
N HIS A 195 -6.82 15.23 15.72
CA HIS A 195 -6.94 14.12 14.76
C HIS A 195 -6.75 12.77 15.46
N VAL A 196 -7.32 11.76 14.85
CA VAL A 196 -7.34 10.41 15.42
C VAL A 196 -6.08 9.66 14.96
N ALA A 197 -5.21 9.33 15.92
CA ALA A 197 -4.23 8.26 15.76
C ALA A 197 -4.91 6.96 16.18
N LEU A 198 -5.21 6.09 15.23
CA LEU A 198 -5.85 4.79 15.50
C LEU A 198 -4.90 3.80 16.20
N ASN A 199 -3.70 4.25 16.49
CA ASN A 199 -2.71 3.54 17.30
C ASN A 199 -1.91 4.53 18.14
N ASP A 200 -1.25 4.07 19.19
CA ASP A 200 -0.32 4.83 20.03
C ASP A 200 1.16 4.47 19.80
N LYS A 201 1.42 3.47 18.95
CA LYS A 201 2.76 3.00 18.63
C LYS A 201 3.25 3.60 17.32
N ASP A 202 4.42 4.22 17.39
CA ASP A 202 5.03 4.87 16.24
C ASP A 202 5.99 3.98 15.47
N ALA A 203 6.49 2.94 16.08
CA ALA A 203 7.41 1.99 15.47
C ALA A 203 7.05 0.57 15.90
N ASN A 204 7.06 -0.33 14.94
CA ASN A 204 6.98 -1.75 15.19
C ASN A 204 8.02 -2.42 14.28
N PRO A 205 9.19 -2.82 14.78
CA PRO A 205 10.28 -3.34 13.97
C PRO A 205 9.93 -4.62 13.22
N ASP A 206 8.93 -5.37 13.68
CA ASP A 206 8.47 -6.59 13.01
C ASP A 206 7.69 -6.33 11.71
N TYR A 207 7.33 -5.05 11.47
CA TYR A 207 6.53 -4.62 10.32
C TYR A 207 7.19 -3.50 9.52
N LEU A 208 8.52 -3.44 9.53
CA LEU A 208 9.28 -2.57 8.65
C LEU A 208 9.49 -3.23 7.28
N ILE A 209 9.83 -2.42 6.29
CA ILE A 209 10.03 -2.90 4.92
C ILE A 209 11.31 -3.71 4.85
N THR A 210 11.25 -4.93 4.32
CA THR A 210 12.43 -5.65 3.86
C THR A 210 12.71 -5.25 2.41
N PRO A 211 13.85 -4.58 2.14
CA PRO A 211 14.15 -4.10 0.80
C PRO A 211 14.14 -5.21 -0.25
N GLY A 212 13.58 -4.92 -1.42
CA GLY A 212 13.58 -5.83 -2.57
C GLY A 212 12.63 -7.04 -2.45
N ILE A 213 11.96 -7.22 -1.32
CA ILE A 213 10.99 -8.31 -1.10
C ILE A 213 9.58 -7.82 -1.43
N TRP A 214 8.76 -8.68 -2.03
CA TRP A 214 7.34 -8.45 -2.22
C TRP A 214 6.60 -8.62 -0.90
N HIS A 215 6.05 -7.54 -0.39
CA HIS A 215 5.15 -7.54 0.76
C HIS A 215 3.70 -7.56 0.30
N THR A 216 2.87 -8.35 0.95
CA THR A 216 1.42 -8.31 0.77
C THR A 216 0.81 -7.32 1.75
N ILE A 217 0.12 -6.32 1.24
CA ILE A 217 -0.63 -5.34 2.03
C ILE A 217 -2.11 -5.65 1.92
N GLN A 218 -2.81 -5.56 3.06
CA GLN A 218 -4.26 -5.63 3.09
C GLN A 218 -4.83 -4.51 3.95
N LEU A 219 -5.84 -3.84 3.44
CA LEU A 219 -6.58 -2.76 4.10
C LEU A 219 -8.03 -3.19 4.26
N VAL A 220 -8.57 -3.02 5.44
CA VAL A 220 -9.96 -3.39 5.75
C VAL A 220 -10.73 -2.17 6.25
N ALA A 221 -11.96 -2.03 5.78
CA ALA A 221 -12.96 -1.13 6.35
C ALA A 221 -14.31 -1.85 6.41
N TYR A 222 -14.77 -2.14 7.62
CA TYR A 222 -16.03 -2.84 7.88
C TYR A 222 -16.73 -2.25 9.10
N ASP A 223 -17.75 -1.42 8.87
CA ASP A 223 -18.63 -0.88 9.91
C ASP A 223 -17.92 -0.38 11.20
N GLY A 224 -16.87 0.42 11.04
CA GLY A 224 -16.07 0.93 12.15
C GLY A 224 -14.89 0.03 12.55
N LEU A 225 -14.85 -1.22 12.12
CA LEU A 225 -13.64 -2.02 12.17
C LEU A 225 -12.73 -1.60 11.01
N VAL A 226 -11.52 -1.18 11.34
CA VAL A 226 -10.49 -0.76 10.38
C VAL A 226 -9.23 -1.54 10.68
N GLN A 227 -8.62 -2.15 9.65
CA GLN A 227 -7.38 -2.91 9.80
C GLN A 227 -6.34 -2.51 8.75
N TYR A 228 -5.09 -2.61 9.16
CA TYR A 228 -3.91 -2.61 8.29
C TYR A 228 -3.12 -3.89 8.56
N LEU A 229 -2.96 -4.71 7.52
CA LEU A 229 -2.21 -5.96 7.58
C LEU A 229 -1.01 -5.91 6.63
N MET A 230 0.07 -6.55 7.03
CA MET A 230 1.25 -6.77 6.21
C MET A 230 1.67 -8.24 6.33
N ASP A 231 1.86 -8.91 5.20
CA ASP A 231 2.26 -10.32 5.11
C ASP A 231 1.37 -11.27 5.94
N GLY A 232 0.04 -11.02 5.85
CA GLY A 232 -0.98 -11.83 6.53
C GLY A 232 -1.09 -11.59 8.05
N ARG A 233 -0.33 -10.64 8.61
CA ARG A 233 -0.36 -10.29 10.04
C ARG A 233 -0.96 -8.90 10.25
N VAL A 234 -1.78 -8.77 11.30
CA VAL A 234 -2.35 -7.47 11.70
C VAL A 234 -1.23 -6.59 12.27
N VAL A 235 -0.93 -5.50 11.56
CA VAL A 235 -0.05 -4.43 12.06
C VAL A 235 -0.83 -3.55 13.03
N TYR A 236 -2.04 -3.14 12.61
CA TYR A 236 -2.96 -2.33 13.39
C TYR A 236 -4.41 -2.74 13.12
N GLU A 237 -5.21 -2.70 14.16
CA GLU A 237 -6.67 -2.74 14.04
C GLU A 237 -7.31 -1.84 15.08
N THR A 238 -8.49 -1.32 14.77
CA THR A 238 -9.33 -0.53 15.65
C THR A 238 -10.79 -0.79 15.30
N ARG A 239 -11.64 -0.95 16.30
CA ARG A 239 -13.10 -1.09 16.15
C ARG A 239 -13.85 -0.21 17.12
N TYR A 240 -15.14 -0.03 16.90
CA TYR A 240 -15.99 0.66 17.88
C TYR A 240 -15.91 -0.02 19.24
N GLY A 241 -15.74 0.80 20.28
CA GLY A 241 -15.51 0.38 21.66
C GLY A 241 -14.07 0.47 22.11
N ASP A 242 -13.10 0.47 21.19
CA ASP A 242 -11.69 0.59 21.54
C ASP A 242 -11.33 2.01 21.98
N ASP A 243 -10.28 2.10 22.77
CA ASP A 243 -9.66 3.38 23.11
C ASP A 243 -8.73 3.82 21.99
N ILE A 244 -8.88 5.08 21.59
CA ILE A 244 -8.07 5.73 20.56
C ILE A 244 -7.39 6.97 21.12
N LYS A 245 -6.27 7.31 20.52
CA LYS A 245 -5.52 8.52 20.81
C LYS A 245 -5.95 9.67 19.91
N VAL A 246 -6.44 10.74 20.49
CA VAL A 246 -6.75 11.99 19.77
C VAL A 246 -5.63 12.98 20.02
N GLU A 247 -4.85 13.26 18.98
CA GLU A 247 -3.68 14.14 19.03
C GLU A 247 -4.06 15.57 18.65
N THR A 248 -3.49 16.52 19.38
CA THR A 248 -3.61 17.95 19.12
C THR A 248 -2.22 18.56 19.08
N GLN A 249 -2.00 19.48 18.14
CA GLN A 249 -0.80 20.29 18.11
C GLN A 249 -1.18 21.78 18.15
N LYS A 250 -0.75 22.46 19.22
CA LYS A 250 -0.98 23.90 19.40
C LYS A 250 0.35 24.58 19.74
N ASN A 251 0.71 25.61 19.01
CA ASN A 251 1.95 26.39 19.20
C ASN A 251 3.23 25.54 19.23
N GLY A 252 3.28 24.47 18.43
CA GLY A 252 4.41 23.55 18.39
C GLY A 252 4.36 22.44 19.44
N GLU A 253 3.58 22.59 20.50
CA GLU A 253 3.39 21.56 21.52
C GLU A 253 2.38 20.51 21.08
N LYS A 254 2.74 19.25 21.30
CA LYS A 254 1.87 18.11 21.05
C LYS A 254 1.25 17.66 22.35
N SER A 255 -0.06 17.47 22.33
CA SER A 255 -0.81 16.85 23.40
C SER A 255 -1.69 15.73 22.86
N ALA A 256 -2.07 14.80 23.70
CA ALA A 256 -2.96 13.72 23.31
C ALA A 256 -3.95 13.41 24.44
N THR A 257 -5.15 13.01 24.05
CA THR A 257 -6.17 12.50 24.96
C THR A 257 -6.65 11.15 24.49
N ILE A 258 -6.97 10.27 25.40
CA ILE A 258 -7.61 8.99 25.08
C ILE A 258 -9.12 9.21 25.02
N LYS A 259 -9.74 8.69 23.96
CA LYS A 259 -11.20 8.68 23.79
C LYS A 259 -11.65 7.32 23.33
N THR A 260 -12.83 6.91 23.70
CA THR A 260 -13.44 5.71 23.14
C THR A 260 -13.89 5.98 21.71
N TYR A 261 -13.52 5.09 20.79
CA TYR A 261 -13.91 5.14 19.38
C TYR A 261 -15.39 4.76 19.26
N ARG A 262 -16.25 5.75 19.06
CA ARG A 262 -17.71 5.59 18.99
C ARG A 262 -18.24 6.17 17.69
N ARG A 263 -19.27 5.53 17.14
CA ARG A 263 -19.93 5.92 15.88
C ARG A 263 -20.41 7.37 15.88
N GLU A 264 -20.94 7.84 17.00
CA GLU A 264 -21.50 9.19 17.12
C GLU A 264 -20.43 10.28 16.93
N ASN A 265 -19.20 10.00 17.35
CA ASN A 265 -18.07 10.93 17.27
C ASN A 265 -17.17 10.66 16.06
N PHE A 266 -17.13 9.42 15.60
CA PHE A 266 -16.25 8.95 14.53
C PHE A 266 -17.02 8.02 13.59
N PRO A 267 -18.00 8.56 12.81
CA PRO A 267 -18.76 7.73 11.88
C PRO A 267 -17.84 7.04 10.88
N ALA A 268 -18.09 5.77 10.59
CA ALA A 268 -17.27 5.00 9.67
C ALA A 268 -17.25 5.64 8.27
N TYR A 269 -16.09 5.72 7.65
CA TYR A 269 -15.98 6.00 6.23
C TYR A 269 -16.30 4.73 5.46
N ASN A 270 -17.31 4.79 4.61
CA ASN A 270 -17.81 3.66 3.82
C ASN A 270 -17.86 3.95 2.33
N SER A 271 -17.26 5.06 1.90
CA SER A 271 -17.20 5.47 0.50
C SER A 271 -16.01 6.39 0.27
N GLY A 272 -15.36 6.24 -0.87
CA GLY A 272 -14.23 7.08 -1.25
C GLY A 272 -13.28 6.39 -2.22
N TYR A 273 -12.11 6.99 -2.38
CA TYR A 273 -11.06 6.53 -3.28
C TYR A 273 -9.95 5.81 -2.52
N PHE A 274 -9.24 4.99 -3.25
CA PHE A 274 -8.03 4.33 -2.80
C PHE A 274 -6.81 4.94 -3.50
N GLY A 275 -5.69 5.09 -2.78
CA GLY A 275 -4.44 5.55 -3.36
C GLY A 275 -3.20 5.04 -2.64
N PHE A 276 -2.16 4.82 -3.43
CA PHE A 276 -0.78 4.66 -2.95
C PHE A 276 -0.13 6.02 -2.83
N ARG A 277 0.70 6.20 -1.82
CA ARG A 277 1.57 7.37 -1.74
C ARG A 277 2.99 6.97 -1.31
N MET A 278 3.96 7.63 -1.89
CA MET A 278 5.37 7.42 -1.59
C MET A 278 6.16 8.71 -1.67
N VAL A 279 7.37 8.73 -1.10
CA VAL A 279 8.32 9.85 -1.21
C VAL A 279 9.75 9.34 -1.10
N ALA A 280 10.64 9.88 -1.93
CA ALA A 280 12.07 9.60 -1.96
C ALA A 280 12.38 8.07 -1.91
N SER A 281 11.69 7.31 -2.77
CA SER A 281 11.81 5.85 -2.85
C SER A 281 11.44 5.35 -4.25
N HIS A 282 11.61 4.04 -4.45
CA HIS A 282 11.18 3.30 -5.63
C HIS A 282 10.18 2.23 -5.19
N HIS A 283 8.98 2.25 -5.76
CA HIS A 283 7.95 1.28 -5.45
C HIS A 283 7.46 0.57 -6.70
N GLN A 284 7.26 -0.72 -6.58
CA GLN A 284 6.63 -1.57 -7.57
C GLN A 284 5.39 -2.20 -6.97
N TYR A 285 4.24 -2.14 -7.68
CA TYR A 285 2.95 -2.64 -7.22
C TYR A 285 2.41 -3.65 -8.21
N ARG A 286 1.79 -4.74 -7.70
CA ARG A 286 1.12 -5.76 -8.52
C ARG A 286 -0.06 -6.40 -7.79
N ASP A 287 -0.86 -7.18 -8.51
CA ASP A 287 -1.93 -8.04 -7.96
C ASP A 287 -2.97 -7.30 -7.11
N LEU A 288 -3.34 -6.07 -7.52
CA LEU A 288 -4.35 -5.31 -6.80
C LEU A 288 -5.74 -5.92 -6.97
N LYS A 289 -6.39 -6.21 -5.86
CA LYS A 289 -7.78 -6.68 -5.81
C LYS A 289 -8.55 -5.98 -4.70
N VAL A 290 -9.79 -5.67 -4.98
CA VAL A 290 -10.76 -5.15 -3.99
C VAL A 290 -11.91 -6.12 -3.89
N TYR A 291 -12.24 -6.51 -2.69
CA TYR A 291 -13.30 -7.46 -2.39
C TYR A 291 -14.40 -6.80 -1.56
N ARG A 292 -15.63 -7.22 -1.77
CA ARG A 292 -16.73 -6.98 -0.86
C ARG A 292 -16.49 -7.76 0.44
N LEU A 293 -16.86 -7.18 1.57
CA LEU A 293 -16.96 -7.90 2.84
C LEU A 293 -18.42 -8.11 3.18
N ASN A 294 -18.78 -9.35 3.48
CA ASN A 294 -20.12 -9.75 3.87
C ASN A 294 -20.17 -10.04 5.37
N PRO A 295 -21.25 -9.71 6.09
CA PRO A 295 -21.38 -10.12 7.47
C PRO A 295 -21.40 -11.65 7.58
N LYS A 296 -20.84 -12.16 8.67
CA LYS A 296 -21.01 -13.57 9.05
C LYS A 296 -22.33 -13.80 9.74
#